data_1b236f195b3cc89b0b8ce56418bb9951
#
_entry.id   1b236f195b3cc89b0b8ce56418bb9951
#
_cell.length_a   1.000
_cell.length_b   1.000
_cell.length_c   1.000
_cell.angle_alpha   90.00
_cell.angle_beta   90.00
_cell.angle_gamma   90.00
#
_symmetry.space_group_name_H-M   'P 1'
#
loop_
_entity.id
_entity.type
_entity.pdbx_description
1 polymer ?
#
loop_
_entity_poly.entity_id
_entity_poly.type
_entity_poly.pdbx_seq_one_letter_code
_entity_poly.pdbx_strand_id
1 'polypeptide(L)'
;DALVLGSFKEIWDLDLNNYLAAGVLALNCTAEVKKAIDLNEDDSYINAGMLLINLKRWRQENVENQFLEKLVEFNLRGKHFGMDQGVINNVLSKNLLILNPKYNLEGSLHNTGYDITFKLNGNIQKNYYSREVLEDAIENPVFQHFCVGNGEIFNRPWLNRHHEDNKLYRKYFELADFEFDEVFDYHHVALIKRFNRFLARNKLTSFLICKVIPDKLAKKIVGNKMEVDNLTDIERW
;
A
#
# COMPACT_ATOMS: atom_id res chain seq x y z
N ASP A 1 -7.59 -2.78 -6.77
CA ASP A 1 -6.81 -1.54 -6.67
C ASP A 1 -5.30 -1.74 -6.92
N ALA A 2 -4.96 -2.69 -7.81
CA ALA A 2 -3.57 -2.95 -8.15
C ALA A 2 -3.37 -3.19 -9.65
N LEU A 3 -2.13 -3.03 -10.12
CA LEU A 3 -1.69 -3.37 -11.48
C LEU A 3 -0.46 -4.28 -11.43
N VAL A 4 -0.49 -5.34 -12.24
CA VAL A 4 0.66 -6.19 -12.50
C VAL A 4 1.46 -5.59 -13.66
N LEU A 5 2.69 -5.16 -13.40
CA LEU A 5 3.56 -4.47 -14.36
C LEU A 5 4.71 -5.34 -14.83
N GLY A 6 4.99 -6.42 -14.12
CA GLY A 6 6.11 -7.31 -14.40
C GLY A 6 5.85 -8.77 -14.04
N SER A 7 6.87 -9.60 -14.14
CA SER A 7 6.79 -11.03 -13.90
C SER A 7 6.91 -11.37 -12.41
N PHE A 8 6.07 -12.26 -11.92
CA PHE A 8 6.18 -12.86 -10.59
C PHE A 8 7.10 -14.09 -10.55
N LYS A 9 7.76 -14.45 -11.65
CA LYS A 9 8.56 -15.68 -11.74
C LYS A 9 9.60 -15.79 -10.61
N GLU A 10 10.32 -14.70 -10.32
CA GLU A 10 11.36 -14.71 -9.27
C GLU A 10 10.80 -15.10 -7.90
N ILE A 11 9.62 -14.59 -7.52
CA ILE A 11 9.03 -14.93 -6.21
C ILE A 11 8.29 -16.26 -6.25
N TRP A 12 7.80 -16.68 -7.41
CA TRP A 12 7.13 -17.98 -7.56
C TRP A 12 8.07 -19.15 -7.32
N ASP A 13 9.34 -19.00 -7.67
CA ASP A 13 10.39 -20.01 -7.53
C ASP A 13 11.06 -19.97 -6.12
N LEU A 14 10.58 -19.10 -5.18
CA LEU A 14 11.13 -19.03 -3.83
C LEU A 14 10.83 -20.28 -3.00
N ASP A 15 11.83 -20.71 -2.22
CA ASP A 15 11.65 -21.75 -1.22
C ASP A 15 10.93 -21.20 0.01
N LEU A 16 9.68 -21.60 0.18
CA LEU A 16 8.86 -21.26 1.36
C LEU A 16 8.76 -22.39 2.39
N ASN A 17 9.64 -23.40 2.37
CA ASN A 17 9.54 -24.55 3.29
C ASN A 17 9.52 -24.13 4.77
N ASN A 18 10.23 -23.06 5.12
CA ASN A 18 10.29 -22.54 6.49
C ASN A 18 9.26 -21.43 6.78
N TYR A 19 8.43 -21.05 5.80
CA TYR A 19 7.49 -19.94 5.90
C TYR A 19 6.08 -20.35 5.56
N LEU A 20 5.09 -19.72 6.19
CA LEU A 20 3.67 -19.86 5.85
C LEU A 20 3.30 -19.00 4.64
N ALA A 21 3.92 -17.84 4.55
CA ALA A 21 3.70 -16.92 3.44
C ALA A 21 4.92 -16.00 3.23
N ALA A 22 4.90 -15.30 2.09
CA ALA A 22 5.79 -14.19 1.83
C ALA A 22 4.96 -12.93 1.49
N GLY A 23 5.44 -11.76 1.90
CA GLY A 23 4.77 -10.48 1.68
C GLY A 23 5.71 -9.29 1.81
N VAL A 24 5.20 -8.11 1.48
CA VAL A 24 5.94 -6.84 1.51
C VAL A 24 5.59 -6.08 2.77
N LEU A 25 6.58 -5.52 3.46
CA LEU A 25 6.36 -4.69 4.66
C LEU A 25 5.44 -3.50 4.34
N ALA A 26 4.44 -3.28 5.17
CA ALA A 26 3.58 -2.11 5.06
C ALA A 26 4.36 -0.84 5.46
N LEU A 27 4.18 0.23 4.71
CA LEU A 27 4.83 1.52 4.98
C LEU A 27 4.42 2.08 6.35
N ASN A 28 3.13 2.06 6.63
CA ASN A 28 2.57 2.65 7.84
C ASN A 28 2.17 1.57 8.84
N CYS A 29 2.97 1.44 9.90
CA CYS A 29 2.61 0.61 11.04
C CYS A 29 3.23 1.19 12.31
N THR A 30 2.39 1.65 13.24
CA THR A 30 2.85 2.18 14.53
C THR A 30 3.04 1.07 15.55
N ALA A 31 3.83 1.35 16.60
CA ALA A 31 3.98 0.45 17.74
C ALA A 31 2.62 0.17 18.42
N GLU A 32 1.73 1.16 18.47
CA GLU A 32 0.37 1.03 19.01
C GLU A 32 -0.48 0.07 18.18
N VAL A 33 -0.39 0.13 16.84
CA VAL A 33 -1.09 -0.81 15.95
C VAL A 33 -0.58 -2.22 16.18
N LYS A 34 0.75 -2.43 16.20
CA LYS A 34 1.34 -3.75 16.49
C LYS A 34 0.88 -4.28 17.85
N LYS A 35 0.98 -3.47 18.90
CA LYS A 35 0.52 -3.85 20.25
C LYS A 35 -0.97 -4.17 20.29
N ALA A 36 -1.78 -3.45 19.55
CA ALA A 36 -3.23 -3.65 19.53
C ALA A 36 -3.63 -5.01 18.93
N ILE A 37 -2.80 -5.58 18.07
CA ILE A 37 -2.97 -6.91 17.47
C ILE A 37 -2.01 -7.95 18.06
N ASP A 38 -1.53 -7.73 19.27
CA ASP A 38 -0.67 -8.63 20.03
C ASP A 38 0.68 -8.95 19.35
N LEU A 39 1.24 -7.99 18.58
CA LEU A 39 2.59 -8.06 18.02
C LEU A 39 3.59 -7.25 18.87
N ASN A 40 4.84 -7.67 18.85
CA ASN A 40 5.95 -6.89 19.38
C ASN A 40 6.38 -5.80 18.40
N GLU A 41 7.10 -4.81 18.87
CA GLU A 41 7.62 -3.72 18.03
C GLU A 41 8.52 -4.23 16.90
N ASP A 42 9.32 -5.27 17.18
CA ASP A 42 10.27 -5.86 16.22
C ASP A 42 9.62 -6.88 15.27
N ASP A 43 8.39 -7.31 15.50
CA ASP A 43 7.68 -8.23 14.60
C ASP A 43 7.41 -7.53 13.24
N SER A 44 7.54 -8.28 12.14
CA SER A 44 7.23 -7.78 10.81
C SER A 44 5.73 -7.53 10.65
N TYR A 45 5.37 -6.43 10.01
CA TYR A 45 3.99 -6.10 9.64
C TYR A 45 3.93 -5.86 8.14
N ILE A 46 3.20 -6.72 7.42
CA ILE A 46 3.09 -6.67 5.96
C ILE A 46 1.79 -6.02 5.50
N ASN A 47 1.81 -5.48 4.29
CA ASN A 47 0.62 -5.07 3.58
C ASN A 47 -0.06 -6.30 2.97
N ALA A 48 -1.35 -6.47 3.23
CA ALA A 48 -2.12 -7.65 2.81
C ALA A 48 -2.52 -7.66 1.33
N GLY A 49 -2.22 -6.60 0.58
CA GLY A 49 -2.61 -6.46 -0.83
C GLY A 49 -1.93 -7.47 -1.78
N MET A 50 -0.80 -8.07 -1.36
CA MET A 50 -0.15 -9.15 -2.10
C MET A 50 0.51 -10.14 -1.13
N LEU A 51 0.18 -11.40 -1.28
CA LEU A 51 0.72 -12.51 -0.49
C LEU A 51 1.09 -13.69 -1.40
N LEU A 52 2.26 -14.27 -1.19
CA LEU A 52 2.61 -15.59 -1.72
C LEU A 52 2.47 -16.61 -0.59
N ILE A 53 1.59 -17.59 -0.74
CA ILE A 53 1.19 -18.50 0.34
C ILE A 53 1.73 -19.90 0.10
N ASN A 54 2.35 -20.50 1.12
CA ASN A 54 2.69 -21.91 1.15
C ASN A 54 1.44 -22.75 1.48
N LEU A 55 0.66 -23.10 0.48
CA LEU A 55 -0.59 -23.81 0.66
C LEU A 55 -0.43 -25.19 1.33
N LYS A 56 0.75 -25.84 1.17
CA LYS A 56 1.05 -27.11 1.82
C LYS A 56 1.10 -26.94 3.33
N ARG A 57 1.96 -26.01 3.82
CA ARG A 57 2.07 -25.72 5.26
C ARG A 57 0.78 -25.13 5.82
N TRP A 58 0.12 -24.24 5.06
CA TRP A 58 -1.16 -23.65 5.43
C TRP A 58 -2.19 -24.71 5.84
N ARG A 59 -2.33 -25.76 5.02
CA ARG A 59 -3.23 -26.88 5.33
C ARG A 59 -2.73 -27.74 6.47
N GLN A 60 -1.43 -28.05 6.51
CA GLN A 60 -0.84 -28.88 7.57
C GLN A 60 -0.94 -28.23 8.94
N GLU A 61 -0.78 -26.93 9.03
CA GLU A 61 -0.84 -26.18 10.28
C GLU A 61 -2.23 -25.62 10.59
N ASN A 62 -3.22 -25.96 9.77
CA ASN A 62 -4.62 -25.55 9.96
C ASN A 62 -4.77 -24.03 10.13
N VAL A 63 -4.05 -23.26 9.32
CA VAL A 63 -3.92 -21.80 9.44
C VAL A 63 -5.28 -21.11 9.27
N GLU A 64 -6.18 -21.65 8.47
CA GLU A 64 -7.54 -21.13 8.31
C GLU A 64 -8.29 -21.03 9.66
N ASN A 65 -8.23 -22.05 10.47
CA ASN A 65 -8.87 -22.01 11.79
C ASN A 65 -8.18 -21.01 12.73
N GLN A 66 -6.85 -20.85 12.66
CA GLN A 66 -6.16 -19.82 13.42
C GLN A 66 -6.64 -18.40 13.04
N PHE A 67 -6.90 -18.16 11.76
CA PHE A 67 -7.51 -16.90 11.29
C PHE A 67 -8.90 -16.69 11.86
N LEU A 68 -9.77 -17.70 11.79
CA LEU A 68 -11.15 -17.63 12.29
C LEU A 68 -11.18 -17.39 13.81
N GLU A 69 -10.37 -18.10 14.58
CA GLU A 69 -10.24 -17.92 16.02
C GLU A 69 -9.78 -16.50 16.37
N LYS A 70 -8.75 -16.00 15.66
CA LYS A 70 -8.22 -14.66 15.90
C LYS A 70 -9.21 -13.56 15.46
N LEU A 71 -9.93 -13.76 14.37
CA LEU A 71 -10.98 -12.85 13.93
C LEU A 71 -12.10 -12.72 14.99
N VAL A 72 -12.54 -13.84 15.54
CA VAL A 72 -13.55 -13.85 16.62
C VAL A 72 -12.99 -13.15 17.87
N GLU A 73 -11.75 -13.46 18.25
CA GLU A 73 -11.10 -12.84 19.41
C GLU A 73 -11.01 -11.31 19.27
N PHE A 74 -10.59 -10.82 18.11
CA PHE A 74 -10.46 -9.37 17.85
C PHE A 74 -11.83 -8.68 17.84
N ASN A 75 -12.85 -9.31 17.28
CA ASN A 75 -14.22 -8.82 17.32
C ASN A 75 -14.75 -8.70 18.76
N LEU A 76 -14.53 -9.71 19.58
CA LEU A 76 -14.95 -9.69 20.99
C LEU A 76 -14.24 -8.61 21.81
N ARG A 77 -13.00 -8.28 21.46
CA ARG A 77 -12.24 -7.18 22.08
C ARG A 77 -12.66 -5.80 21.55
N GLY A 78 -13.59 -5.72 20.59
CA GLY A 78 -13.97 -4.45 19.95
C GLY A 78 -12.83 -3.82 19.16
N LYS A 79 -11.88 -4.62 18.67
CA LYS A 79 -10.70 -4.17 17.96
C LYS A 79 -10.85 -4.44 16.46
N HIS A 80 -10.95 -3.36 15.69
CA HIS A 80 -11.06 -3.42 14.22
C HIS A 80 -9.80 -2.84 13.56
N PHE A 81 -8.62 -3.31 13.96
CA PHE A 81 -7.36 -2.78 13.44
C PHE A 81 -7.03 -3.36 12.06
N GLY A 82 -7.20 -2.50 11.04
CA GLY A 82 -6.76 -2.82 9.68
C GLY A 82 -7.57 -3.94 9.02
N MET A 83 -8.81 -4.17 9.46
CA MET A 83 -9.69 -5.22 8.92
C MET A 83 -8.99 -6.59 8.90
N ASP A 84 -8.90 -7.22 7.72
CA ASP A 84 -8.19 -8.48 7.44
C ASP A 84 -6.68 -8.39 7.68
N GLN A 85 -6.05 -7.29 7.34
CA GLN A 85 -4.61 -7.11 7.46
C GLN A 85 -4.10 -7.28 8.91
N GLY A 86 -4.86 -6.84 9.91
CA GLY A 86 -4.50 -7.03 11.31
C GLY A 86 -4.47 -8.49 11.72
N VAL A 87 -5.48 -9.27 11.32
CA VAL A 87 -5.55 -10.72 11.58
C VAL A 87 -4.45 -11.47 10.83
N ILE A 88 -4.24 -11.14 9.56
CA ILE A 88 -3.16 -11.70 8.72
C ILE A 88 -1.80 -11.53 9.41
N ASN A 89 -1.50 -10.32 9.84
CA ASN A 89 -0.23 -10.02 10.48
C ASN A 89 -0.09 -10.72 11.84
N ASN A 90 -1.14 -10.78 12.66
CA ASN A 90 -1.07 -11.49 13.93
C ASN A 90 -0.73 -12.98 13.74
N VAL A 91 -1.42 -13.65 12.81
CA VAL A 91 -1.25 -15.10 12.61
C VAL A 91 0.07 -15.42 11.89
N LEU A 92 0.49 -14.61 10.92
CA LEU A 92 1.62 -14.94 10.06
C LEU A 92 2.96 -14.34 10.48
N SER A 93 3.02 -13.30 11.32
CA SER A 93 4.20 -12.45 11.55
C SER A 93 5.50 -13.19 11.84
N LYS A 94 5.43 -14.35 12.52
CA LYS A 94 6.61 -15.16 12.88
C LYS A 94 7.03 -16.16 11.81
N ASN A 95 6.22 -16.34 10.78
CA ASN A 95 6.41 -17.31 9.71
C ASN A 95 6.35 -16.66 8.32
N LEU A 96 6.83 -15.43 8.22
CA LEU A 96 6.83 -14.61 7.00
C LEU A 96 8.23 -14.51 6.39
N LEU A 97 8.31 -14.69 5.08
CA LEU A 97 9.44 -14.24 4.27
C LEU A 97 9.14 -12.83 3.75
N ILE A 98 10.06 -11.89 3.99
CA ILE A 98 9.87 -10.51 3.52
C ILE A 98 10.38 -10.39 2.08
N LEU A 99 9.49 -9.92 1.20
CA LEU A 99 9.78 -9.71 -0.22
C LEU A 99 10.31 -8.30 -0.49
N ASN A 100 10.94 -8.13 -1.66
CA ASN A 100 11.32 -6.82 -2.15
C ASN A 100 10.06 -5.95 -2.39
N PRO A 101 10.06 -4.66 -2.03
CA PRO A 101 8.90 -3.77 -2.15
C PRO A 101 8.38 -3.58 -3.58
N LYS A 102 9.16 -3.90 -4.62
CA LYS A 102 8.68 -3.89 -6.02
C LYS A 102 7.48 -4.82 -6.25
N TYR A 103 7.26 -5.83 -5.39
CA TYR A 103 6.16 -6.79 -5.49
C TYR A 103 4.88 -6.35 -4.77
N ASN A 104 4.87 -5.22 -4.11
CA ASN A 104 3.68 -4.57 -3.59
C ASN A 104 3.99 -3.10 -3.29
N LEU A 105 4.29 -2.32 -4.34
CA LEU A 105 4.64 -0.92 -4.21
C LEU A 105 3.41 -0.11 -3.84
N GLU A 106 3.39 0.38 -2.61
CA GLU A 106 2.29 1.21 -2.10
C GLU A 106 2.19 2.56 -2.79
N GLY A 107 0.95 3.01 -3.04
CA GLY A 107 0.67 4.22 -3.80
C GLY A 107 1.32 5.50 -3.27
N SER A 108 1.55 5.62 -1.96
CA SER A 108 2.26 6.77 -1.38
C SER A 108 3.72 6.85 -1.85
N LEU A 109 4.46 5.73 -1.86
CA LEU A 109 5.83 5.67 -2.39
C LEU A 109 5.86 5.97 -3.88
N HIS A 110 4.95 5.37 -4.65
CA HIS A 110 4.83 5.63 -6.08
C HIS A 110 4.57 7.12 -6.36
N ASN A 111 3.67 7.74 -5.60
CA ASN A 111 3.23 9.11 -5.84
C ASN A 111 4.25 10.17 -5.43
N THR A 112 4.92 10.01 -4.29
CA THR A 112 5.74 11.09 -3.71
C THR A 112 7.22 10.75 -3.61
N GLY A 113 7.62 9.51 -3.92
CA GLY A 113 9.00 9.07 -3.82
C GLY A 113 9.47 8.92 -2.37
N TYR A 114 10.72 8.53 -2.19
CA TYR A 114 11.31 8.24 -0.89
C TYR A 114 11.27 9.43 0.08
N ASP A 115 11.93 10.54 -0.28
CA ASP A 115 12.17 11.66 0.65
C ASP A 115 10.88 12.26 1.23
N ILE A 116 9.90 12.50 0.36
CA ILE A 116 8.63 13.10 0.78
C ILE A 116 7.80 12.09 1.58
N THR A 117 7.75 10.84 1.13
CA THR A 117 7.03 9.78 1.86
C THR A 117 7.56 9.66 3.29
N PHE A 118 8.87 9.60 3.48
CA PHE A 118 9.48 9.48 4.80
C PHE A 118 9.34 10.74 5.65
N LYS A 119 9.35 11.93 5.03
CA LYS A 119 9.06 13.18 5.75
C LYS A 119 7.63 13.23 6.26
N LEU A 120 6.67 12.77 5.47
CA LEU A 120 5.24 12.90 5.80
C LEU A 120 4.71 11.75 6.65
N ASN A 121 5.31 10.57 6.59
CA ASN A 121 4.93 9.39 7.37
C ASN A 121 5.90 9.23 8.55
N GLY A 122 5.49 9.71 9.73
CA GLY A 122 6.27 9.57 10.96
C GLY A 122 6.29 8.17 11.59
N ASN A 123 5.59 7.20 11.02
CA ASN A 123 5.27 5.91 11.64
C ASN A 123 5.79 4.71 10.83
N ILE A 124 7.01 4.80 10.33
CA ILE A 124 7.65 3.73 9.59
C ILE A 124 8.15 2.67 10.56
N GLN A 125 7.89 1.41 10.26
CA GLN A 125 8.33 0.33 11.13
C GLN A 125 9.87 0.21 11.17
N LYS A 126 10.40 -0.23 12.31
CA LYS A 126 11.82 -0.22 12.66
C LYS A 126 12.74 -0.93 11.65
N ASN A 127 12.29 -2.04 11.09
CA ASN A 127 13.06 -2.86 10.14
C ASN A 127 12.58 -2.68 8.70
N TYR A 128 12.20 -1.45 8.32
CA TYR A 128 11.76 -1.17 6.96
C TYR A 128 12.95 -1.19 5.96
N TYR A 129 12.64 -1.18 4.68
CA TYR A 129 13.64 -1.29 3.62
C TYR A 129 14.62 -0.11 3.59
N SER A 130 15.83 -0.35 3.06
CA SER A 130 16.78 0.73 2.83
C SER A 130 16.29 1.66 1.70
N ARG A 131 16.92 2.84 1.64
CA ARG A 131 16.61 3.84 0.62
C ARG A 131 16.82 3.29 -0.80
N GLU A 132 17.95 2.63 -1.02
CA GLU A 132 18.33 2.10 -2.33
C GLU A 132 17.31 1.07 -2.83
N VAL A 133 16.85 0.18 -1.95
CA VAL A 133 15.85 -0.84 -2.26
C VAL A 133 14.51 -0.20 -2.61
N LEU A 134 14.12 0.87 -1.91
CA LEU A 134 12.87 1.57 -2.17
C LEU A 134 12.93 2.40 -3.46
N GLU A 135 14.05 3.07 -3.72
CA GLU A 135 14.23 3.85 -4.95
C GLU A 135 14.22 2.93 -6.18
N ASP A 136 14.87 1.75 -6.12
CA ASP A 136 14.77 0.75 -7.19
C ASP A 136 13.33 0.25 -7.38
N ALA A 137 12.61 -0.06 -6.30
CA ALA A 137 11.22 -0.50 -6.38
C ALA A 137 10.28 0.57 -6.98
N ILE A 138 10.54 1.85 -6.71
CA ILE A 138 9.78 2.97 -7.27
C ILE A 138 10.03 3.10 -8.79
N GLU A 139 11.26 2.85 -9.23
CA GLU A 139 11.63 2.92 -10.65
C GLU A 139 11.19 1.67 -11.43
N ASN A 140 11.21 0.50 -10.79
CA ASN A 140 10.98 -0.81 -11.40
C ASN A 140 9.88 -1.63 -10.69
N PRO A 141 8.65 -1.10 -10.53
CA PRO A 141 7.59 -1.83 -9.85
C PRO A 141 7.14 -3.05 -10.66
N VAL A 142 6.95 -4.17 -9.98
CA VAL A 142 6.34 -5.40 -10.55
C VAL A 142 4.85 -5.46 -10.25
N PHE A 143 4.46 -5.02 -9.07
CA PHE A 143 3.06 -4.93 -8.65
C PHE A 143 2.85 -3.58 -7.94
N GLN A 144 2.07 -2.72 -8.59
CA GLN A 144 1.71 -1.41 -8.06
C GLN A 144 0.35 -1.47 -7.38
N HIS A 145 0.31 -1.13 -6.10
CA HIS A 145 -0.88 -1.17 -5.27
C HIS A 145 -1.35 0.25 -4.96
N PHE A 146 -2.51 0.61 -5.50
CA PHE A 146 -3.12 1.94 -5.30
C PHE A 146 -3.89 2.02 -3.98
N CYS A 147 -3.33 1.43 -2.92
CA CYS A 147 -3.87 1.57 -1.58
C CYS A 147 -3.82 3.05 -1.18
N VAL A 148 -4.98 3.65 -1.05
CA VAL A 148 -5.13 5.07 -0.71
C VAL A 148 -5.85 5.17 0.62
N GLY A 149 -5.33 6.03 1.50
CA GLY A 149 -6.03 6.39 2.72
C GLY A 149 -7.37 7.07 2.43
N ASN A 150 -8.22 7.18 3.44
CA ASN A 150 -9.56 7.74 3.35
C ASN A 150 -9.59 9.06 2.57
N GLY A 151 -10.40 9.11 1.52
CA GLY A 151 -10.72 10.34 0.78
C GLY A 151 -9.93 10.59 -0.52
N GLU A 152 -9.06 9.66 -0.95
CA GLU A 152 -8.26 9.89 -2.17
C GLU A 152 -8.79 9.17 -3.42
N ILE A 153 -10.10 9.30 -3.68
CA ILE A 153 -10.77 8.72 -4.87
C ILE A 153 -10.06 9.09 -6.17
N PHE A 154 -9.51 10.30 -6.27
CA PHE A 154 -8.81 10.77 -7.48
C PHE A 154 -7.48 10.05 -7.76
N ASN A 155 -6.91 9.35 -6.78
CA ASN A 155 -5.72 8.52 -6.97
C ASN A 155 -6.06 7.10 -7.47
N ARG A 156 -7.34 6.83 -7.70
CA ARG A 156 -7.81 5.56 -8.23
C ARG A 156 -7.88 5.64 -9.76
N PRO A 157 -6.99 4.96 -10.48
CA PRO A 157 -6.94 5.05 -11.95
C PRO A 157 -8.24 4.61 -12.62
N TRP A 158 -9.01 3.71 -12.00
CA TRP A 158 -10.29 3.25 -12.52
C TRP A 158 -11.44 4.24 -12.31
N LEU A 159 -11.29 5.22 -11.43
CA LEU A 159 -12.32 6.24 -11.18
C LEU A 159 -12.02 7.58 -11.82
N ASN A 160 -10.79 7.82 -12.26
CA ASN A 160 -10.38 9.11 -12.80
C ASN A 160 -9.71 8.94 -14.16
N ARG A 161 -10.40 9.30 -15.25
CA ARG A 161 -9.89 9.19 -16.62
C ARG A 161 -8.63 10.01 -16.91
N HIS A 162 -8.33 10.99 -16.09
CA HIS A 162 -7.12 11.81 -16.21
C HIS A 162 -5.96 11.28 -15.36
N HIS A 163 -6.16 10.18 -14.61
CA HIS A 163 -5.06 9.50 -13.93
C HIS A 163 -4.05 8.96 -14.95
N GLU A 164 -2.76 9.07 -14.66
CA GLU A 164 -1.71 8.63 -15.60
C GLU A 164 -1.81 7.14 -15.94
N ASP A 165 -2.19 6.30 -14.96
CA ASP A 165 -2.36 4.85 -15.15
C ASP A 165 -3.75 4.43 -15.66
N ASN A 166 -4.66 5.38 -15.92
CA ASN A 166 -6.01 5.06 -16.40
C ASN A 166 -5.98 4.27 -17.72
N LYS A 167 -5.11 4.65 -18.67
CA LYS A 167 -4.98 3.93 -19.95
C LYS A 167 -4.54 2.47 -19.76
N LEU A 168 -3.64 2.23 -18.80
CA LEU A 168 -3.17 0.89 -18.49
C LEU A 168 -4.27 0.07 -17.82
N TYR A 169 -5.04 0.68 -16.90
CA TYR A 169 -6.22 0.04 -16.31
C TYR A 169 -7.26 -0.34 -17.36
N ARG A 170 -7.59 0.57 -18.28
CA ARG A 170 -8.51 0.28 -19.41
C ARG A 170 -8.06 -0.91 -20.21
N LYS A 171 -6.79 -0.97 -20.59
CA LYS A 171 -6.23 -2.09 -21.34
C LYS A 171 -6.48 -3.43 -20.64
N TYR A 172 -6.31 -3.49 -19.32
CA TYR A 172 -6.57 -4.72 -18.57
C TYR A 172 -8.06 -5.06 -18.48
N PHE A 173 -8.94 -4.06 -18.37
CA PHE A 173 -10.38 -4.26 -18.40
C PHE A 173 -10.84 -4.80 -19.77
N GLU A 174 -10.34 -4.22 -20.87
CA GLU A 174 -10.59 -4.70 -22.23
C GLU A 174 -10.10 -6.15 -22.41
N LEU A 175 -8.91 -6.50 -21.92
CA LEU A 175 -8.38 -7.87 -21.98
C LEU A 175 -9.19 -8.86 -21.15
N ALA A 176 -9.84 -8.43 -20.09
CA ALA A 176 -10.67 -9.23 -19.22
C ALA A 176 -12.16 -9.23 -19.63
N ASP A 177 -12.50 -8.59 -20.75
CA ASP A 177 -13.87 -8.43 -21.25
C ASP A 177 -14.81 -7.76 -20.24
N PHE A 178 -14.29 -6.80 -19.47
CA PHE A 178 -15.08 -5.97 -18.57
C PHE A 178 -15.34 -4.59 -19.15
N GLU A 179 -16.54 -4.07 -18.94
CA GLU A 179 -16.84 -2.67 -19.20
C GLU A 179 -16.11 -1.77 -18.20
N PHE A 180 -15.53 -0.69 -18.71
CA PHE A 180 -14.80 0.27 -17.89
C PHE A 180 -15.60 1.59 -17.86
N ASP A 181 -16.36 1.77 -16.79
CA ASP A 181 -17.12 2.99 -16.55
C ASP A 181 -16.27 4.01 -15.76
N GLU A 182 -16.03 5.17 -16.38
CA GLU A 182 -15.40 6.29 -15.69
C GLU A 182 -16.46 7.07 -14.92
N VAL A 183 -16.31 7.08 -13.60
CA VAL A 183 -17.30 7.72 -12.73
C VAL A 183 -17.06 9.22 -12.61
N PHE A 184 -15.80 9.69 -12.73
CA PHE A 184 -15.43 11.08 -12.43
C PHE A 184 -14.47 11.70 -13.43
N ASP A 185 -14.66 13.00 -13.67
CA ASP A 185 -13.77 13.86 -14.47
C ASP A 185 -13.04 14.86 -13.56
N TYR A 186 -11.90 14.45 -13.02
CA TYR A 186 -11.07 15.30 -12.15
C TYR A 186 -9.85 15.86 -12.88
N HIS A 187 -10.04 16.46 -14.06
CA HIS A 187 -8.94 16.96 -14.86
C HIS A 187 -8.02 17.93 -14.09
N HIS A 188 -8.59 18.93 -13.43
CA HIS A 188 -7.82 19.91 -12.66
C HIS A 188 -7.09 19.27 -11.47
N VAL A 189 -7.70 18.28 -10.81
CA VAL A 189 -7.06 17.53 -9.72
C VAL A 189 -5.91 16.70 -10.26
N ALA A 190 -6.07 16.04 -11.40
CA ALA A 190 -5.02 15.26 -12.03
C ALA A 190 -3.81 16.13 -12.40
N LEU A 191 -4.04 17.35 -12.92
CA LEU A 191 -2.96 18.29 -13.23
C LEU A 191 -2.20 18.71 -11.96
N ILE A 192 -2.91 19.06 -10.88
CA ILE A 192 -2.30 19.42 -9.60
C ILE A 192 -1.49 18.23 -9.06
N LYS A 193 -2.04 17.02 -9.11
CA LYS A 193 -1.35 15.82 -8.64
C LYS A 193 -0.08 15.51 -9.46
N ARG A 194 -0.14 15.64 -10.79
CA ARG A 194 1.04 15.51 -11.66
C ARG A 194 2.12 16.54 -11.32
N PHE A 195 1.72 17.78 -11.10
CA PHE A 195 2.65 18.83 -10.68
C PHE A 195 3.26 18.55 -9.31
N ASN A 196 2.45 18.15 -8.32
CA ASN A 196 2.93 17.80 -6.99
C ASN A 196 3.88 16.60 -7.04
N ARG A 197 3.58 15.58 -7.85
CA ARG A 197 4.47 14.43 -8.08
C ARG A 197 5.80 14.87 -8.72
N PHE A 198 5.74 15.73 -9.72
CA PHE A 198 6.95 16.31 -10.32
C PHE A 198 7.80 17.01 -9.26
N LEU A 199 7.20 17.86 -8.41
CA LEU A 199 7.90 18.52 -7.31
C LEU A 199 8.49 17.54 -6.31
N ALA A 200 7.75 16.49 -5.96
CA ALA A 200 8.16 15.49 -4.99
C ALA A 200 9.32 14.60 -5.50
N ARG A 201 9.33 14.25 -6.78
CA ARG A 201 10.35 13.39 -7.40
C ARG A 201 11.58 14.17 -7.92
N ASN A 202 11.47 15.46 -8.14
CA ASN A 202 12.63 16.28 -8.55
C ASN A 202 13.56 16.48 -7.36
N LYS A 203 14.86 16.13 -7.50
CA LYS A 203 15.86 16.17 -6.41
C LYS A 203 15.97 17.53 -5.73
N LEU A 204 15.92 18.63 -6.49
CA LEU A 204 16.06 19.97 -5.92
C LEU A 204 14.81 20.39 -5.12
N THR A 205 13.63 20.22 -5.71
CA THR A 205 12.36 20.58 -5.05
C THR A 205 12.04 19.67 -3.88
N SER A 206 12.30 18.38 -4.00
CA SER A 206 12.19 17.40 -2.90
C SER A 206 13.11 17.80 -1.73
N PHE A 207 14.36 18.15 -2.00
CA PHE A 207 15.28 18.65 -0.98
C PHE A 207 14.73 19.92 -0.28
N LEU A 208 14.22 20.88 -1.04
CA LEU A 208 13.64 22.11 -0.48
C LEU A 208 12.40 21.78 0.39
N ILE A 209 11.51 20.94 -0.09
CA ILE A 209 10.33 20.49 0.68
C ILE A 209 10.76 19.79 1.97
N CYS A 210 11.76 18.89 1.90
CA CYS A 210 12.20 18.14 3.06
C CYS A 210 12.98 18.97 4.08
N LYS A 211 13.77 19.95 3.67
CA LYS A 211 14.67 20.68 4.55
C LYS A 211 14.17 22.04 4.98
N VAL A 212 13.36 22.71 4.14
CA VAL A 212 12.99 24.12 4.33
C VAL A 212 11.52 24.26 4.73
N ILE A 213 10.64 23.43 4.17
CA ILE A 213 9.20 23.56 4.38
C ILE A 213 8.77 22.81 5.65
N PRO A 214 8.05 23.48 6.59
CA PRO A 214 7.47 22.79 7.76
C PRO A 214 6.52 21.66 7.36
N ASP A 215 6.49 20.58 8.12
CA ASP A 215 5.70 19.37 7.82
C ASP A 215 4.22 19.65 7.54
N LYS A 216 3.61 20.54 8.32
CA LYS A 216 2.21 20.95 8.13
C LYS A 216 1.96 21.57 6.74
N LEU A 217 2.90 22.35 6.24
CA LEU A 217 2.82 22.99 4.93
C LEU A 217 3.20 22.00 3.83
N ALA A 218 4.21 21.15 4.06
CA ALA A 218 4.57 20.07 3.14
C ALA A 218 3.39 19.13 2.90
N LYS A 219 2.68 18.72 3.97
CA LYS A 219 1.43 17.94 3.85
C LYS A 219 0.35 18.65 3.03
N LYS A 220 0.24 19.96 3.12
CA LYS A 220 -0.71 20.74 2.32
C LYS A 220 -0.31 20.81 0.84
N ILE A 221 0.98 20.92 0.54
CA ILE A 221 1.51 21.03 -0.83
C ILE A 221 1.47 19.67 -1.54
N VAL A 222 1.89 18.60 -0.87
CA VAL A 222 2.09 17.28 -1.48
C VAL A 222 0.99 16.30 -1.08
N GLY A 223 0.48 16.42 0.12
CA GLY A 223 -0.43 15.45 0.76
C GLY A 223 -1.92 15.73 0.57
N ASN A 224 -2.32 16.61 -0.35
CA ASN A 224 -3.71 16.98 -0.70
C ASN A 224 -4.82 16.21 0.04
N LYS A 225 -5.13 16.61 1.28
CA LYS A 225 -6.51 16.49 1.73
C LYS A 225 -7.29 17.61 1.02
N MET A 226 -7.82 17.35 -0.16
CA MET A 226 -8.97 18.11 -0.61
C MET A 226 -10.12 17.67 0.28
N GLU A 227 -10.58 18.54 1.16
CA GLU A 227 -11.92 18.47 1.69
C GLU A 227 -12.85 18.63 0.49
N VAL A 228 -13.30 17.51 -0.04
CA VAL A 228 -14.41 17.48 -0.96
C VAL A 228 -15.65 17.51 -0.10
N ASP A 229 -16.08 18.71 0.25
CA ASP A 229 -17.42 18.93 0.79
C ASP A 229 -18.42 18.28 -0.17
N ASN A 230 -19.21 17.32 0.32
CA ASN A 230 -20.31 16.60 -0.33
C ASN A 230 -19.98 15.29 -1.06
N LEU A 231 -19.24 14.36 -0.46
CA LEU A 231 -19.22 12.96 -0.92
C LEU A 231 -20.07 12.03 -0.04
N THR A 232 -21.24 12.49 0.41
CA THR A 232 -22.16 11.69 1.23
C THR A 232 -22.79 10.50 0.50
N ASP A 233 -22.64 10.39 -0.83
CA ASP A 233 -23.29 9.34 -1.62
C ASP A 233 -22.37 8.19 -2.07
N ILE A 234 -21.08 8.20 -1.73
CA ILE A 234 -20.11 7.20 -2.22
C ILE A 234 -19.65 6.22 -1.12
N GLU A 235 -20.12 6.35 0.10
CA GLU A 235 -19.80 5.41 1.21
C GLU A 235 -20.47 4.03 1.10
N ARG A 236 -21.04 3.66 -0.05
CA ARG A 236 -21.83 2.41 -0.21
C ARG A 236 -21.25 1.40 -1.21
N TRP A 237 -19.93 1.48 -1.53
CA TRP A 237 -19.30 0.41 -2.34
C TRP A 237 -18.01 -0.09 -1.72
#